data_4e4c9542baebf81bfae35e78afc29e27
#
_entry.id   4e4c9542baebf81bfae35e78afc29e27
#
_cell.length_a   1.000
_cell.length_b   1.000
_cell.length_c   1.000
_cell.angle_alpha   90.00
_cell.angle_beta   90.00
_cell.angle_gamma   90.00
#
_symmetry.space_group_name_H-M   'P 1'
#
loop_
_entity.id
_entity.type
_entity.pdbx_description
1 polymer ?
#
loop_
_entity_poly.entity_id
_entity_poly.type
_entity_poly.pdbx_seq_one_letter_code
_entity_poly.pdbx_strand_id
1 'polypeptide(L)'
;MKSKNIHSIYNEIFNTYQKVEIEDHIKKLMELDFYYPYNATFFCVTNTVYQNFEYISKNFTACTGLSSEKLKEGGMDYFWSLFHPEDIKPWLESLKSLMSFTMTELSDEQRKRMSYTWNYRMKNGKGDYITIIQNTTPLQFEENHKPSIGLAH
;
A
#
# COMPACT_ATOMS: atom_id res chain seq x y z
N MET A 1 -3.65 22.22 -20.85
CA MET A 1 -3.56 21.85 -19.41
C MET A 1 -2.15 22.18 -18.91
N LYS A 2 -2.00 23.06 -17.93
CA LYS A 2 -0.69 23.28 -17.31
C LYS A 2 -0.30 21.99 -16.60
N SER A 3 0.80 21.39 -17.00
CA SER A 3 1.40 20.25 -16.31
C SER A 3 1.67 20.64 -14.87
N LYS A 4 0.93 20.05 -13.90
CA LYS A 4 1.27 20.17 -12.50
C LYS A 4 2.63 19.49 -12.31
N ASN A 5 3.55 20.12 -11.60
CA ASN A 5 4.82 19.47 -11.33
C ASN A 5 4.59 18.37 -10.26
N ILE A 6 5.49 17.40 -10.22
CA ILE A 6 5.41 16.24 -9.32
C ILE A 6 5.26 16.64 -7.84
N HIS A 7 5.92 17.72 -7.41
CA HIS A 7 5.83 18.21 -6.02
C HIS A 7 4.44 18.74 -5.69
N SER A 8 3.77 19.40 -6.63
CA SER A 8 2.41 19.89 -6.43
C SER A 8 1.43 18.73 -6.27
N ILE A 9 1.55 17.70 -7.11
CA ILE A 9 0.71 16.49 -7.03
C ILE A 9 0.97 15.76 -5.70
N TYR A 10 2.23 15.59 -5.34
CA TYR A 10 2.62 14.94 -4.09
C TYR A 10 2.05 15.66 -2.87
N ASN A 11 2.19 16.99 -2.82
CA ASN A 11 1.65 17.80 -1.73
C ASN A 11 0.11 17.75 -1.68
N GLU A 12 -0.58 17.78 -2.82
CA GLU A 12 -2.03 17.59 -2.86
C GLU A 12 -2.46 16.25 -2.28
N ILE A 13 -1.76 15.16 -2.63
CA ILE A 13 -2.06 13.82 -2.11
C ILE A 13 -1.96 13.80 -0.58
N PHE A 14 -0.90 14.36 -0.02
CA PHE A 14 -0.63 14.26 1.42
C PHE A 14 -1.24 15.38 2.27
N ASN A 15 -1.51 16.55 1.71
CA ASN A 15 -2.10 17.68 2.47
C ASN A 15 -3.64 17.69 2.43
N THR A 16 -4.28 17.07 1.45
CA THR A 16 -5.75 17.00 1.32
C THR A 16 -6.37 15.75 1.99
N TYR A 17 -5.60 15.04 2.74
CA TYR A 17 -5.82 13.74 3.31
C TYR A 17 -7.14 13.51 4.09
N GLN A 18 -7.78 14.55 4.58
CA GLN A 18 -8.94 14.42 5.47
C GLN A 18 -10.31 14.57 4.81
N LYS A 19 -10.37 14.88 3.51
CA LYS A 19 -11.65 15.24 2.84
C LYS A 19 -11.82 14.69 1.43
N VAL A 20 -10.88 13.90 0.94
CA VAL A 20 -10.90 13.43 -0.45
C VAL A 20 -11.54 12.06 -0.49
N GLU A 21 -12.52 11.88 -1.37
CA GLU A 21 -13.01 10.56 -1.74
C GLU A 21 -11.85 9.72 -2.25
N ILE A 22 -11.82 8.43 -1.91
CA ILE A 22 -10.70 7.53 -2.26
C ILE A 22 -10.44 7.49 -3.78
N GLU A 23 -11.47 7.66 -4.59
CA GLU A 23 -11.35 7.71 -6.05
C GLU A 23 -10.49 8.89 -6.51
N ASP A 24 -10.67 10.07 -5.93
CA ASP A 24 -9.86 11.26 -6.26
C ASP A 24 -8.42 11.09 -5.81
N HIS A 25 -8.20 10.41 -4.69
CA HIS A 25 -6.87 10.07 -4.20
C HIS A 25 -6.15 9.13 -5.17
N ILE A 26 -6.84 8.08 -5.63
CA ILE A 26 -6.31 7.14 -6.63
C ILE A 26 -5.97 7.86 -7.93
N LYS A 27 -6.81 8.77 -8.42
CA LYS A 27 -6.51 9.57 -9.62
C LYS A 27 -5.21 10.35 -9.49
N LYS A 28 -4.99 10.99 -8.34
CA LYS A 28 -3.75 11.73 -8.07
C LYS A 28 -2.53 10.82 -8.00
N LEU A 29 -2.68 9.62 -7.43
CA LEU A 29 -1.62 8.62 -7.42
C LEU A 29 -1.30 8.12 -8.82
N MET A 30 -2.30 7.95 -9.70
CA MET A 30 -2.08 7.61 -11.12
C MET A 30 -1.31 8.72 -11.85
N GLU A 31 -1.65 10.00 -11.60
CA GLU A 31 -0.89 11.13 -12.14
C GLU A 31 0.56 11.11 -11.64
N LEU A 32 0.78 10.86 -10.36
CA LEU A 32 2.11 10.74 -9.77
C LEU A 32 2.88 9.58 -10.41
N ASP A 33 2.26 8.42 -10.58
CA ASP A 33 2.87 7.24 -11.19
C ASP A 33 3.34 7.51 -12.63
N PHE A 34 2.61 8.32 -13.37
CA PHE A 34 3.02 8.73 -14.73
C PHE A 34 4.39 9.44 -14.73
N TYR A 35 4.63 10.30 -13.74
CA TYR A 35 5.89 11.05 -13.61
C TYR A 35 6.99 10.28 -12.89
N TYR A 36 6.64 9.22 -12.18
CA TYR A 36 7.61 8.46 -11.39
C TYR A 36 8.59 7.72 -12.32
N PRO A 37 9.91 7.83 -12.07
CA PRO A 37 10.88 7.08 -12.87
C PRO A 37 10.78 5.58 -12.60
N TYR A 38 11.17 4.78 -13.58
CA TYR A 38 11.39 3.35 -13.35
C TYR A 38 12.57 3.16 -12.40
N ASN A 39 12.30 2.56 -11.25
CA ASN A 39 13.29 2.28 -10.22
C ASN A 39 12.90 1.00 -9.44
N ALA A 40 13.61 0.72 -8.34
CA ALA A 40 13.35 -0.44 -7.50
C ALA A 40 12.21 -0.25 -6.49
N THR A 41 11.40 0.80 -6.65
CA THR A 41 10.28 1.11 -5.77
C THR A 41 8.96 1.07 -6.55
N PHE A 42 7.94 0.49 -5.95
CA PHE A 42 6.57 0.53 -6.45
C PHE A 42 5.61 0.84 -5.31
N PHE A 43 4.39 1.19 -5.64
CA PHE A 43 3.35 1.41 -4.64
C PHE A 43 2.02 0.78 -5.05
N CYS A 44 1.20 0.49 -4.03
CA CYS A 44 -0.14 -0.05 -4.19
C CYS A 44 -1.09 0.67 -3.25
N VAL A 45 -2.35 0.80 -3.65
CA VAL A 45 -3.45 1.16 -2.75
C VAL A 45 -4.20 -0.12 -2.41
N THR A 46 -4.21 -0.46 -1.13
CA THR A 46 -4.86 -1.67 -0.61
C THR A 46 -6.18 -1.34 0.06
N ASN A 47 -7.17 -2.20 -0.13
CA ASN A 47 -8.46 -2.13 0.55
C ASN A 47 -8.61 -3.38 1.44
N THR A 48 -8.56 -3.18 2.76
CA THR A 48 -8.62 -4.30 3.71
C THR A 48 -10.04 -4.83 3.90
N VAL A 49 -11.06 -4.04 3.58
CA VAL A 49 -12.48 -4.47 3.68
C VAL A 49 -12.81 -5.47 2.58
N TYR A 50 -12.42 -5.16 1.35
CA TYR A 50 -12.64 -6.04 0.19
C TYR A 50 -11.47 -6.99 -0.07
N GLN A 51 -10.37 -6.86 0.68
CA GLN A 51 -9.15 -7.66 0.54
C GLN A 51 -8.57 -7.64 -0.88
N ASN A 52 -8.58 -6.46 -1.49
CA ASN A 52 -8.13 -6.26 -2.87
C ASN A 52 -7.14 -5.08 -2.99
N PHE A 53 -6.69 -4.85 -4.21
CA PHE A 53 -5.84 -3.73 -4.60
C PHE A 53 -6.65 -2.77 -5.47
N GLU A 54 -6.88 -1.56 -4.98
CA GLU A 54 -7.55 -0.49 -5.73
C GLU A 54 -6.65 0.07 -6.83
N TYR A 55 -5.34 0.13 -6.57
CA TYR A 55 -4.35 0.55 -7.53
C TYR A 55 -3.01 -0.16 -7.32
N ILE A 56 -2.33 -0.45 -8.43
CA ILE A 56 -0.98 -1.01 -8.45
C ILE A 56 -0.16 -0.18 -9.43
N SER A 57 0.97 0.39 -8.97
CA SER A 57 1.81 1.25 -9.81
C SER A 57 2.54 0.47 -10.91
N LYS A 58 2.91 1.18 -11.98
CA LYS A 58 3.59 0.62 -13.16
C LYS A 58 4.90 -0.10 -12.82
N ASN A 59 5.59 0.32 -11.76
CA ASN A 59 6.87 -0.27 -11.36
C ASN A 59 6.74 -1.65 -10.71
N PHE A 60 5.55 -2.08 -10.29
CA PHE A 60 5.35 -3.39 -9.66
C PHE A 60 5.90 -4.53 -10.51
N THR A 61 5.48 -4.62 -11.77
CA THR A 61 5.95 -5.66 -12.68
C THR A 61 7.45 -5.55 -12.97
N ALA A 62 7.96 -4.33 -13.13
CA ALA A 62 9.39 -4.11 -13.35
C ALA A 62 10.25 -4.54 -12.16
N CYS A 63 9.79 -4.29 -10.93
CA CYS A 63 10.52 -4.65 -9.71
C CYS A 63 10.43 -6.14 -9.38
N THR A 64 9.27 -6.75 -9.59
CA THR A 64 8.99 -8.10 -9.09
C THR A 64 8.98 -9.18 -10.17
N GLY A 65 8.81 -8.79 -11.44
CA GLY A 65 8.58 -9.73 -12.55
C GLY A 65 7.19 -10.40 -12.51
N LEU A 66 6.30 -9.95 -11.62
CA LEU A 66 4.94 -10.47 -11.48
C LEU A 66 3.93 -9.65 -12.29
N SER A 67 2.83 -10.27 -12.70
CA SER A 67 1.73 -9.59 -13.38
C SER A 67 0.89 -8.78 -12.40
N SER A 68 0.72 -7.48 -12.66
CA SER A 68 -0.17 -6.61 -11.89
C SER A 68 -1.64 -7.02 -12.06
N GLU A 69 -2.03 -7.54 -13.22
CA GLU A 69 -3.37 -8.06 -13.48
C GLU A 69 -3.69 -9.25 -12.58
N LYS A 70 -2.77 -10.22 -12.47
CA LYS A 70 -2.93 -11.37 -11.57
C LYS A 70 -3.04 -10.95 -10.11
N LEU A 71 -2.26 -9.95 -9.70
CA LEU A 71 -2.35 -9.41 -8.34
C LEU A 71 -3.70 -8.73 -8.10
N LYS A 72 -4.19 -7.98 -9.07
CA LYS A 72 -5.48 -7.29 -8.99
C LYS A 72 -6.66 -8.27 -8.97
N GLU A 73 -6.62 -9.30 -9.81
CA GLU A 73 -7.65 -10.34 -9.88
C GLU A 73 -7.65 -11.24 -8.64
N GLY A 74 -6.49 -11.66 -8.18
CA GLY A 74 -6.33 -12.58 -7.05
C GLY A 74 -6.35 -11.91 -5.68
N GLY A 75 -6.23 -10.59 -5.62
CA GLY A 75 -6.29 -9.82 -4.38
C GLY A 75 -5.27 -10.25 -3.34
N MET A 76 -5.66 -10.13 -2.07
CA MET A 76 -4.79 -10.49 -0.94
C MET A 76 -4.47 -11.98 -0.87
N ASP A 77 -5.37 -12.86 -1.30
CA ASP A 77 -5.10 -14.31 -1.31
C ASP A 77 -3.93 -14.66 -2.23
N TYR A 78 -3.91 -14.07 -3.42
CA TYR A 78 -2.78 -14.22 -4.34
C TYR A 78 -1.51 -13.60 -3.77
N PHE A 79 -1.59 -12.42 -3.19
CA PHE A 79 -0.45 -11.75 -2.56
C PHE A 79 0.18 -12.61 -1.46
N TRP A 80 -0.60 -13.13 -0.53
CA TRP A 80 -0.09 -14.01 0.53
C TRP A 80 0.46 -15.34 0.01
N SER A 81 -0.06 -15.84 -1.09
CA SER A 81 0.48 -17.05 -1.71
C SER A 81 1.93 -16.91 -2.21
N LEU A 82 2.37 -15.67 -2.40
CA LEU A 82 3.74 -15.33 -2.81
C LEU A 82 4.72 -15.23 -1.64
N PHE A 83 4.24 -15.15 -0.41
CA PHE A 83 5.09 -15.02 0.78
C PHE A 83 5.92 -16.28 0.99
N HIS A 84 7.11 -16.08 1.55
CA HIS A 84 7.87 -17.22 2.08
C HIS A 84 7.09 -17.83 3.25
N PRO A 85 6.89 -19.17 3.29
CA PRO A 85 6.04 -19.81 4.31
C PRO A 85 6.43 -19.48 5.75
N GLU A 86 7.72 -19.33 6.03
CA GLU A 86 8.21 -18.98 7.38
C GLU A 86 7.88 -17.56 7.79
N ASP A 87 7.61 -16.65 6.85
CA ASP A 87 7.35 -15.24 7.13
C ASP A 87 5.87 -14.97 7.43
N ILE A 88 4.96 -15.87 7.02
CA ILE A 88 3.50 -15.67 7.16
C ILE A 88 3.10 -15.52 8.63
N LYS A 89 3.52 -16.43 9.48
CA LYS A 89 3.14 -16.41 10.90
C LYS A 89 3.68 -15.19 11.64
N PRO A 90 4.99 -14.86 11.57
CA PRO A 90 5.52 -13.64 12.20
C PRO A 90 4.87 -12.37 11.67
N TRP A 91 4.57 -12.32 10.36
CA TRP A 91 3.90 -11.18 9.75
C TRP A 91 2.47 -11.00 10.29
N LEU A 92 1.69 -12.09 10.41
CA LEU A 92 0.33 -12.04 10.97
C LEU A 92 0.33 -11.64 12.45
N GLU A 93 1.29 -12.11 13.24
CA GLU A 93 1.44 -11.73 14.65
C GLU A 93 1.77 -10.23 14.79
N SER A 94 2.67 -9.73 13.94
CA SER A 94 3.01 -8.31 13.89
C SER A 94 1.81 -7.45 13.45
N LEU A 95 1.08 -7.89 12.44
CA LEU A 95 -0.14 -7.22 11.96
C LEU A 95 -1.19 -7.15 13.07
N LYS A 96 -1.43 -8.24 13.78
CA LYS A 96 -2.39 -8.29 14.90
C LYS A 96 -2.01 -7.30 16.00
N SER A 97 -0.75 -7.28 16.40
CA SER A 97 -0.25 -6.36 17.43
C SER A 97 -0.36 -4.91 16.98
N LEU A 98 -0.01 -4.62 15.73
CA LEU A 98 -0.13 -3.29 15.14
C LEU A 98 -1.58 -2.82 15.07
N MET A 99 -2.50 -3.67 14.65
CA MET A 99 -3.93 -3.31 14.58
C MET A 99 -4.50 -3.07 15.98
N SER A 100 -4.18 -3.91 16.96
CA SER A 100 -4.59 -3.71 18.34
C SER A 100 -4.08 -2.35 18.87
N PHE A 101 -2.81 -2.07 18.70
CA PHE A 101 -2.21 -0.79 19.12
C PHE A 101 -2.88 0.41 18.43
N THR A 102 -3.07 0.33 17.11
CA THR A 102 -3.70 1.40 16.33
C THR A 102 -5.11 1.70 16.79
N MET A 103 -5.89 0.67 17.08
CA MET A 103 -7.31 0.81 17.43
C MET A 103 -7.53 1.25 18.89
N THR A 104 -6.65 0.86 19.81
CA THR A 104 -6.87 1.05 21.24
C THR A 104 -5.98 2.11 21.88
N GLU A 105 -4.75 2.29 21.41
CA GLU A 105 -3.76 3.14 22.10
C GLU A 105 -3.55 4.50 21.41
N LEU A 106 -3.82 4.62 20.11
CA LEU A 106 -3.60 5.85 19.39
C LEU A 106 -4.82 6.78 19.44
N SER A 107 -4.56 8.09 19.61
CA SER A 107 -5.57 9.13 19.39
C SER A 107 -5.86 9.32 17.90
N ASP A 108 -6.96 10.00 17.56
CA ASP A 108 -7.32 10.31 16.17
C ASP A 108 -6.22 11.10 15.45
N GLU A 109 -5.59 12.04 16.15
CA GLU A 109 -4.48 12.82 15.61
C GLU A 109 -3.25 11.96 15.31
N GLN A 110 -2.95 11.00 16.18
CA GLN A 110 -1.84 10.07 15.99
C GLN A 110 -2.14 9.10 14.84
N ARG A 111 -3.37 8.57 14.75
CA ARG A 111 -3.78 7.70 13.64
C ARG A 111 -3.63 8.37 12.28
N LYS A 112 -3.97 9.65 12.17
CA LYS A 112 -3.85 10.44 10.93
C LYS A 112 -2.41 10.65 10.47
N ARG A 113 -1.44 10.48 11.36
CA ARG A 113 0.00 10.71 11.09
C ARG A 113 0.82 9.44 11.10
N MET A 114 0.19 8.30 11.38
CA MET A 114 0.92 7.05 11.48
C MET A 114 1.36 6.53 10.12
N SER A 115 2.50 5.91 10.11
CA SER A 115 2.89 4.94 9.10
C SER A 115 3.58 3.78 9.78
N TYR A 116 3.62 2.64 9.13
CA TYR A 116 4.30 1.47 9.66
C TYR A 116 5.09 0.76 8.58
N THR A 117 6.22 0.19 9.00
CA THR A 117 7.15 -0.48 8.10
C THR A 117 7.38 -1.89 8.58
N TRP A 118 7.36 -2.83 7.65
CA TRP A 118 7.77 -4.21 7.86
C TRP A 118 8.52 -4.75 6.65
N ASN A 119 9.09 -5.93 6.81
CA ASN A 119 9.74 -6.65 5.74
C ASN A 119 9.26 -8.10 5.70
N TYR A 120 9.33 -8.69 4.53
CA TYR A 120 9.00 -10.08 4.28
C TYR A 120 9.67 -10.54 2.99
N ARG A 121 9.80 -11.85 2.84
CA ARG A 121 10.28 -12.46 1.59
C ARG A 121 9.08 -12.80 0.69
N MET A 122 9.17 -12.43 -0.56
CA MET A 122 8.13 -12.69 -1.56
C MET A 122 8.75 -13.34 -2.80
N LYS A 123 8.07 -14.34 -3.36
CA LYS A 123 8.47 -14.98 -4.61
C LYS A 123 8.28 -14.04 -5.78
N ASN A 124 9.32 -13.83 -6.56
CA ASN A 124 9.29 -13.01 -7.77
C ASN A 124 8.83 -13.82 -9.00
N GLY A 125 8.75 -13.16 -10.17
CA GLY A 125 8.33 -13.78 -11.42
C GLY A 125 9.26 -14.90 -11.94
N LYS A 126 10.49 -15.00 -11.40
CA LYS A 126 11.45 -16.08 -11.72
C LYS A 126 11.35 -17.25 -10.74
N GLY A 127 10.57 -17.12 -9.69
CA GLY A 127 10.44 -18.12 -8.63
C GLY A 127 11.43 -17.97 -7.49
N ASP A 128 12.26 -16.93 -7.48
CA ASP A 128 13.21 -16.65 -6.42
C ASP A 128 12.56 -15.81 -5.32
N TYR A 129 12.99 -15.99 -4.07
CA TYR A 129 12.55 -15.12 -2.98
C TYR A 129 13.37 -13.85 -2.94
N ILE A 130 12.68 -12.71 -2.97
CA ILE A 130 13.25 -11.39 -2.77
C ILE A 130 12.72 -10.79 -1.47
N THR A 131 13.53 -9.97 -0.81
CA THR A 131 13.09 -9.24 0.38
C THR A 131 12.41 -7.95 -0.04
N ILE A 132 11.17 -7.78 0.42
CA ILE A 132 10.39 -6.54 0.29
C ILE A 132 10.47 -5.78 1.61
N ILE A 133 10.75 -4.49 1.52
CA ILE A 133 10.56 -3.55 2.62
C ILE A 133 9.35 -2.72 2.24
N GLN A 134 8.30 -2.78 3.04
CA GLN A 134 7.05 -2.11 2.78
C GLN A 134 6.78 -1.07 3.86
N ASN A 135 6.56 0.18 3.45
CA ASN A 135 5.97 1.20 4.31
C ASN A 135 4.51 1.40 3.94
N THR A 136 3.64 1.45 4.92
CA THR A 136 2.20 1.67 4.71
C THR A 136 1.74 2.87 5.49
N THR A 137 1.02 3.76 4.79
CA THR A 137 0.31 4.90 5.38
C THR A 137 -1.19 4.67 5.21
N PRO A 138 -1.95 4.58 6.32
CA PRO A 138 -3.41 4.51 6.22
C PRO A 138 -3.99 5.76 5.57
N LEU A 139 -4.90 5.58 4.62
CA LEU A 139 -5.60 6.66 3.92
C LEU A 139 -7.01 6.86 4.45
N GLN A 140 -7.63 5.82 4.98
CA GLN A 140 -8.99 5.84 5.51
C GLN A 140 -9.11 4.87 6.67
N PHE A 141 -9.95 5.22 7.64
CA PHE A 141 -10.28 4.39 8.80
C PHE A 141 -11.78 4.14 8.86
N GLU A 142 -12.16 2.98 9.36
CA GLU A 142 -13.53 2.62 9.74
C GLU A 142 -13.95 3.32 11.05
N GLU A 143 -15.23 3.27 11.40
CA GLU A 143 -15.76 3.83 12.65
C GLU A 143 -15.08 3.27 13.92
N ASN A 144 -14.65 2.01 13.87
CA ASN A 144 -13.88 1.34 14.95
C ASN A 144 -12.39 1.65 14.92
N HIS A 145 -11.96 2.64 14.14
CA HIS A 145 -10.57 3.06 13.96
C HIS A 145 -9.66 2.05 13.23
N LYS A 146 -10.24 1.01 12.63
CA LYS A 146 -9.49 0.07 11.81
C LYS A 146 -9.08 0.73 10.48
N PRO A 147 -7.80 0.66 10.07
CA PRO A 147 -7.40 1.10 8.74
C PRO A 147 -8.12 0.29 7.66
N SER A 148 -8.82 0.96 6.75
CA SER A 148 -9.58 0.32 5.68
C SER A 148 -8.91 0.46 4.32
N ILE A 149 -8.30 1.61 4.06
CA ILE A 149 -7.54 1.87 2.83
C ILE A 149 -6.13 2.27 3.22
N GLY A 150 -5.13 1.72 2.57
CA GLY A 150 -3.72 2.02 2.81
C GLY A 150 -2.94 2.23 1.53
N LEU A 151 -2.00 3.18 1.56
CA LEU A 151 -0.96 3.35 0.56
C LEU A 151 0.28 2.61 1.03
N ALA A 152 0.63 1.54 0.34
CA ALA A 152 1.84 0.75 0.55
C ALA A 152 2.88 1.10 -0.52
N HIS A 153 4.12 1.38 -0.11
CA HIS A 153 5.26 1.57 -1.01
C HIS A 153 6.53 0.93 -0.47
#